data_504a4420fea1035bfd17a80a93bedfc2
#
_entry.id   504a4420fea1035bfd17a80a93bedfc2
#
_cell.length_a   1.000
_cell.length_b   1.000
_cell.length_c   1.000
_cell.angle_alpha   90.00
_cell.angle_beta   90.00
_cell.angle_gamma   90.00
#
_symmetry.space_group_name_H-M   'P 1'
#
loop_
_entity.id
_entity.type
_entity.pdbx_description
1 polymer ?
#
loop_
_entity_poly.entity_id
_entity_poly.type
_entity_poly.pdbx_seq_one_letter_code
_entity_poly.pdbx_strand_id
1 'polypeptide(L)'
;MDWLTNINWHDGFSNGRFLWIEWHFWKVIGWLGNVVFFSRIYVQWLATEKRKQVVVPVIFWWLSLAGTLLLLSYGLFYVHDSVYIFSYAFAWIPYVRNLVIHQRHEDAHLDCPGCGNSCPPHSNYCSTCGARLNKRAAAH
;
A
#
# COMPACT_ATOMS: atom_id res chain seq x y z
N MET A 1 2.17 39.60 -17.59
CA MET A 1 2.87 39.20 -16.33
C MET A 1 2.07 39.67 -15.11
N ASP A 2 0.74 39.62 -15.17
CA ASP A 2 -0.14 40.26 -14.15
C ASP A 2 -0.85 39.27 -13.22
N TRP A 3 -0.46 38.02 -13.25
CA TRP A 3 -1.07 37.01 -12.38
C TRP A 3 -0.54 37.03 -10.94
N LEU A 4 0.66 37.61 -10.71
CA LEU A 4 1.25 37.69 -9.36
C LEU A 4 0.71 38.85 -8.51
N THR A 5 0.15 39.92 -9.16
CA THR A 5 -0.35 41.10 -8.44
C THR A 5 -1.79 40.98 -7.95
N ASN A 6 -2.52 39.97 -8.38
CA ASN A 6 -3.92 39.77 -8.01
C ASN A 6 -4.14 38.73 -6.91
N ILE A 7 -3.07 38.43 -6.14
CA ILE A 7 -3.15 37.56 -4.99
C ILE A 7 -3.68 38.35 -3.79
N ASN A 8 -4.99 38.39 -3.63
CA ASN A 8 -5.63 38.95 -2.43
C ASN A 8 -5.47 37.99 -1.25
N TRP A 9 -4.48 38.25 -0.41
CA TRP A 9 -4.19 37.46 0.80
C TRP A 9 -5.32 37.50 1.85
N HIS A 10 -6.23 38.47 1.75
CA HIS A 10 -7.33 38.67 2.73
C HIS A 10 -8.54 37.75 2.52
N ASP A 11 -8.74 37.20 1.32
CA ASP A 11 -9.92 36.39 1.01
C ASP A 11 -9.77 34.90 1.40
N GLY A 12 -8.59 34.52 1.89
CA GLY A 12 -8.27 33.13 2.21
C GLY A 12 -8.94 32.57 3.49
N PHE A 13 -9.51 33.42 4.32
CA PHE A 13 -10.01 33.01 5.64
C PHE A 13 -11.52 33.17 5.84
N SER A 14 -12.22 33.93 5.01
CA SER A 14 -13.62 34.33 5.29
C SER A 14 -14.68 33.53 4.53
N ASN A 15 -14.32 32.68 3.56
CA ASN A 15 -15.30 32.06 2.66
C ASN A 15 -15.12 30.54 2.46
N GLY A 16 -14.72 29.82 3.51
CA GLY A 16 -14.51 28.35 3.41
C GLY A 16 -13.27 27.94 2.60
N ARG A 17 -12.43 28.91 2.25
CA ARG A 17 -11.17 28.70 1.54
C ARG A 17 -10.02 28.73 2.55
N PHE A 18 -9.63 27.58 3.06
CA PHE A 18 -8.39 27.44 3.81
C PHE A 18 -7.24 27.19 2.84
N LEU A 19 -6.20 28.04 2.84
CA LEU A 19 -5.03 27.93 1.94
C LEU A 19 -5.39 27.91 0.44
N TRP A 20 -6.33 28.75 -0.02
CA TRP A 20 -6.75 28.83 -1.43
C TRP A 20 -7.45 27.56 -1.97
N ILE A 21 -7.78 26.61 -1.11
CA ILE A 21 -8.41 25.35 -1.44
C ILE A 21 -9.90 25.44 -1.13
N GLU A 22 -10.73 25.35 -2.17
CA GLU A 22 -12.16 25.15 -1.99
C GLU A 22 -12.40 23.73 -1.48
N TRP A 23 -12.87 23.62 -0.24
CA TRP A 23 -13.12 22.33 0.39
C TRP A 23 -14.39 21.70 -0.15
N HIS A 24 -14.23 20.72 -1.03
CA HIS A 24 -15.30 19.88 -1.52
C HIS A 24 -15.06 18.44 -1.03
N PHE A 25 -16.10 17.67 -0.83
CA PHE A 25 -16.03 16.29 -0.39
C PHE A 25 -14.99 15.47 -1.17
N TRP A 26 -14.95 15.62 -2.50
CA TRP A 26 -13.98 14.93 -3.36
C TRP A 26 -12.53 15.34 -3.11
N LYS A 27 -12.28 16.58 -2.75
CA LYS A 27 -10.92 17.01 -2.39
C LYS A 27 -10.45 16.38 -1.08
N VAL A 28 -11.35 16.18 -0.12
CA VAL A 28 -11.03 15.46 1.12
C VAL A 28 -10.64 14.02 0.81
N ILE A 29 -11.36 13.34 -0.09
CA ILE A 29 -11.02 12.00 -0.55
C ILE A 29 -9.65 11.98 -1.22
N GLY A 30 -9.34 12.95 -2.08
CA GLY A 30 -8.02 13.07 -2.71
C GLY A 30 -6.89 13.28 -1.70
N TRP A 31 -7.09 14.15 -0.71
CA TRP A 31 -6.13 14.37 0.37
C TRP A 31 -5.93 13.11 1.23
N LEU A 32 -7.03 12.45 1.61
CA LEU A 32 -6.97 11.20 2.34
C LEU A 32 -6.22 10.12 1.54
N GLY A 33 -6.50 10.02 0.24
CA GLY A 33 -5.79 9.12 -0.66
C GLY A 33 -4.28 9.38 -0.69
N ASN A 34 -3.87 10.65 -0.74
CA ASN A 34 -2.46 11.03 -0.67
C ASN A 34 -1.83 10.67 0.68
N VAL A 35 -2.49 10.96 1.80
CA VAL A 35 -1.99 10.61 3.14
C VAL A 35 -1.80 9.10 3.27
N VAL A 36 -2.80 8.31 2.87
CA VAL A 36 -2.73 6.84 2.89
C VAL A 36 -1.62 6.34 1.96
N PHE A 37 -1.52 6.91 0.76
CA PHE A 37 -0.50 6.52 -0.21
C PHE A 37 0.93 6.83 0.27
N PHE A 38 1.15 7.97 0.89
CA PHE A 38 2.47 8.33 1.43
C PHE A 38 2.80 7.63 2.74
N SER A 39 1.81 7.28 3.56
CA SER A 39 2.03 6.55 4.81
C SER A 39 2.72 5.20 4.60
N ARG A 40 2.57 4.59 3.43
CA ARG A 40 3.27 3.35 3.05
C ARG A 40 4.79 3.48 3.12
N ILE A 41 5.32 4.64 2.69
CA ILE A 41 6.77 4.91 2.70
C ILE A 41 7.25 5.01 4.14
N TYR A 42 6.47 5.67 4.99
CA TYR A 42 6.77 5.81 6.41
C TYR A 42 6.78 4.45 7.12
N VAL A 43 5.78 3.61 6.83
CA VAL A 43 5.71 2.24 7.39
C VAL A 43 6.90 1.39 6.94
N GLN A 44 7.27 1.47 5.65
CA GLN A 44 8.44 0.77 5.13
C GLN A 44 9.73 1.24 5.80
N TRP A 45 9.90 2.54 5.98
CA TRP A 45 11.05 3.10 6.65
C TRP A 45 11.18 2.63 8.09
N LEU A 46 10.07 2.68 8.86
CA LEU A 46 10.05 2.17 10.23
C LEU A 46 10.34 0.67 10.32
N ALA A 47 9.82 -0.12 9.39
CA ALA A 47 10.06 -1.56 9.35
C ALA A 47 11.53 -1.88 9.06
N THR A 48 12.15 -1.14 8.14
CA THR A 48 13.56 -1.26 7.79
C THR A 48 14.45 -0.87 8.96
N GLU A 49 14.13 0.24 9.66
CA GLU A 49 14.89 0.70 10.82
C GLU A 49 14.86 -0.32 11.97
N LYS A 50 13.69 -0.87 12.28
CA LYS A 50 13.53 -1.89 13.33
C LYS A 50 14.28 -3.19 13.04
N ARG A 51 14.28 -3.62 11.78
CA ARG A 51 14.89 -4.91 11.38
C ARG A 51 16.34 -4.79 10.93
N LYS A 52 16.85 -3.56 10.74
CA LYS A 52 18.18 -3.26 10.16
C LYS A 52 18.44 -3.98 8.83
N GLN A 53 17.39 -4.30 8.11
CA GLN A 53 17.39 -4.96 6.81
C GLN A 53 16.27 -4.35 5.96
N VAL A 54 16.47 -4.26 4.65
CA VAL A 54 15.44 -3.77 3.73
C VAL A 54 14.30 -4.79 3.68
N VAL A 55 13.19 -4.46 4.31
CA VAL A 55 12.00 -5.31 4.40
C VAL A 55 10.78 -4.54 3.91
N VAL A 56 9.98 -5.18 3.07
CA VAL A 56 8.70 -4.63 2.64
C VAL A 56 7.58 -5.34 3.40
N PRO A 57 6.98 -4.72 4.43
CA PRO A 57 5.91 -5.34 5.19
C PRO A 57 4.62 -5.45 4.34
N VAL A 58 3.78 -6.44 4.63
CA VAL A 58 2.51 -6.68 3.90
C VAL A 58 1.59 -5.47 3.90
N ILE A 59 1.57 -4.73 5.01
CA ILE A 59 0.77 -3.53 5.16
C ILE A 59 1.13 -2.45 4.11
N PHE A 60 2.35 -2.44 3.59
CA PHE A 60 2.76 -1.56 2.51
C PHE A 60 1.91 -1.79 1.24
N TRP A 61 1.61 -3.04 0.91
CA TRP A 61 0.81 -3.39 -0.27
C TRP A 61 -0.65 -3.02 -0.08
N TRP A 62 -1.21 -3.23 1.12
CA TRP A 62 -2.57 -2.82 1.46
C TRP A 62 -2.76 -1.31 1.43
N LEU A 63 -1.83 -0.56 2.02
CA LEU A 63 -1.86 0.91 1.97
C LEU A 63 -1.71 1.45 0.54
N SER A 64 -0.86 0.81 -0.26
CA SER A 64 -0.67 1.17 -1.67
C SER A 64 -1.94 0.96 -2.47
N LEU A 65 -2.60 -0.17 -2.28
CA LEU A 65 -3.86 -0.49 -2.96
C LEU A 65 -4.97 0.49 -2.56
N ALA A 66 -5.17 0.69 -1.25
CA ALA A 66 -6.19 1.60 -0.73
C ALA A 66 -5.96 3.04 -1.20
N GLY A 67 -4.73 3.56 -1.09
CA GLY A 67 -4.38 4.90 -1.54
C GLY A 67 -4.59 5.09 -3.05
N THR A 68 -4.20 4.10 -3.85
CA THR A 68 -4.39 4.13 -5.31
C THR A 68 -5.87 4.15 -5.69
N LEU A 69 -6.73 3.37 -5.03
CA LEU A 69 -8.17 3.35 -5.29
C LEU A 69 -8.84 4.67 -4.90
N LEU A 70 -8.43 5.28 -3.77
CA LEU A 70 -8.94 6.59 -3.36
C LEU A 70 -8.53 7.67 -4.36
N LEU A 71 -7.28 7.69 -4.81
CA LEU A 71 -6.79 8.66 -5.80
C LEU A 71 -7.43 8.43 -7.17
N LEU A 72 -7.63 7.19 -7.59
CA LEU A 72 -8.35 6.87 -8.82
C LEU A 72 -9.80 7.36 -8.76
N SER A 73 -10.49 7.12 -7.64
CA SER A 73 -11.86 7.62 -7.43
C SER A 73 -11.91 9.15 -7.53
N TYR A 74 -10.97 9.84 -6.88
CA TYR A 74 -10.86 11.30 -6.98
C TYR A 74 -10.63 11.75 -8.43
N GLY A 75 -9.75 11.07 -9.17
CA GLY A 75 -9.48 11.36 -10.58
C GLY A 75 -10.70 11.19 -11.47
N LEU A 76 -11.47 10.11 -11.27
CA LEU A 76 -12.66 9.78 -12.07
C LEU A 76 -13.83 10.73 -11.81
N PHE A 77 -14.09 11.07 -10.55
CA PHE A 77 -15.29 11.82 -10.17
C PHE A 77 -15.09 13.32 -10.07
N TYR A 78 -13.87 13.79 -9.91
CA TYR A 78 -13.61 15.22 -9.70
C TYR A 78 -12.66 15.83 -10.73
N VAL A 79 -11.49 15.24 -10.95
CA VAL A 79 -10.45 15.86 -11.80
C VAL A 79 -10.78 15.71 -13.29
N HIS A 80 -11.30 14.55 -13.70
CA HIS A 80 -11.60 14.20 -15.10
C HIS A 80 -10.41 14.34 -16.05
N ASP A 81 -9.18 14.22 -15.52
CA ASP A 81 -7.96 14.30 -16.29
C ASP A 81 -7.53 12.90 -16.76
N SER A 82 -7.39 12.73 -18.07
CA SER A 82 -7.05 11.44 -18.69
C SER A 82 -5.67 10.93 -18.28
N VAL A 83 -4.70 11.82 -18.11
CA VAL A 83 -3.34 11.46 -17.70
C VAL A 83 -3.32 10.97 -16.26
N TYR A 84 -4.05 11.67 -15.38
CA TYR A 84 -4.21 11.29 -13.98
C TYR A 84 -4.90 9.94 -13.84
N ILE A 85 -6.03 9.74 -14.51
CA ILE A 85 -6.80 8.49 -14.49
C ILE A 85 -5.94 7.32 -15.00
N PHE A 86 -5.26 7.51 -16.14
CA PHE A 86 -4.40 6.47 -16.73
C PHE A 86 -3.27 6.06 -15.78
N SER A 87 -2.64 7.02 -15.11
CA SER A 87 -1.54 6.77 -14.17
C SER A 87 -1.95 5.86 -13.00
N TYR A 88 -3.15 6.04 -12.47
CA TYR A 88 -3.66 5.25 -11.34
C TYR A 88 -4.43 3.99 -11.76
N ALA A 89 -4.99 3.96 -12.98
CA ALA A 89 -5.75 2.82 -13.48
C ALA A 89 -4.93 1.53 -13.56
N PHE A 90 -3.64 1.61 -13.78
CA PHE A 90 -2.75 0.45 -13.87
C PHE A 90 -1.88 0.23 -12.62
N ALA A 91 -1.78 1.23 -11.75
CA ALA A 91 -0.90 1.18 -10.59
C ALA A 91 -1.31 0.11 -9.55
N TRP A 92 -2.58 -0.29 -9.48
CA TRP A 92 -3.08 -1.31 -8.54
C TRP A 92 -2.67 -2.74 -8.91
N ILE A 93 -2.38 -3.01 -10.19
CA ILE A 93 -2.06 -4.36 -10.69
C ILE A 93 -0.89 -5.01 -9.93
N PRO A 94 0.29 -4.36 -9.81
CA PRO A 94 1.41 -4.95 -9.08
C PRO A 94 1.11 -5.11 -7.58
N TYR A 95 0.27 -4.27 -7.00
CA TYR A 95 -0.09 -4.38 -5.58
C TYR A 95 -0.93 -5.62 -5.31
N VAL A 96 -1.97 -5.87 -6.11
CA VAL A 96 -2.78 -7.09 -6.03
C VAL A 96 -1.94 -8.33 -6.27
N ARG A 97 -1.09 -8.32 -7.30
CA ARG A 97 -0.21 -9.44 -7.58
C ARG A 97 0.70 -9.79 -6.41
N ASN A 98 1.33 -8.78 -5.79
CA ASN A 98 2.22 -9.01 -4.66
C ASN A 98 1.48 -9.50 -3.41
N LEU A 99 0.25 -9.02 -3.16
CA LEU A 99 -0.61 -9.54 -2.10
C LEU A 99 -0.96 -11.02 -2.31
N VAL A 100 -1.33 -11.40 -3.53
CA VAL A 100 -1.65 -12.80 -3.87
C VAL A 100 -0.42 -13.70 -3.72
N ILE A 101 0.76 -13.24 -4.15
CA ILE A 101 2.01 -13.99 -3.98
C ILE A 101 2.31 -14.18 -2.49
N HIS A 102 2.15 -13.13 -1.70
CA HIS A 102 2.40 -13.20 -0.26
C HIS A 102 1.48 -14.21 0.44
N GLN A 103 0.18 -14.17 0.16
CA GLN A 103 -0.78 -15.12 0.71
C GLN A 103 -0.41 -16.57 0.34
N ARG A 104 -0.07 -16.82 -0.91
CA ARG A 104 0.35 -18.18 -1.35
C ARG A 104 1.61 -18.66 -0.65
N HIS A 105 2.53 -17.76 -0.29
CA HIS A 105 3.73 -18.12 0.47
C HIS A 105 3.42 -18.46 1.92
N GLU A 106 2.49 -17.77 2.55
CA GLU A 106 2.06 -18.10 3.92
C GLU A 106 1.31 -19.43 3.98
N ASP A 107 0.39 -19.67 3.05
CA ASP A 107 -0.38 -20.91 2.96
C ASP A 107 0.51 -22.13 2.63
N ALA A 108 1.68 -21.92 2.06
CA ALA A 108 2.60 -22.99 1.69
C ALA A 108 3.57 -23.41 2.81
N HIS A 109 3.53 -22.78 3.99
CA HIS A 109 4.35 -23.20 5.12
C HIS A 109 4.02 -24.62 5.55
N LEU A 110 5.06 -25.44 5.78
CA LEU A 110 4.94 -26.81 6.23
C LEU A 110 5.13 -26.88 7.75
N ASP A 111 4.13 -27.36 8.47
CA ASP A 111 4.27 -27.64 9.89
C ASP A 111 5.05 -28.94 10.11
N CYS A 112 6.07 -28.87 10.94
CA CYS A 112 6.90 -30.02 11.25
C CYS A 112 6.14 -31.01 12.14
N PRO A 113 5.94 -32.28 11.74
CA PRO A 113 5.24 -33.28 12.54
C PRO A 113 5.99 -33.66 13.83
N GLY A 114 7.29 -33.34 13.92
CA GLY A 114 8.10 -33.70 15.08
C GLY A 114 8.17 -32.62 16.16
N CYS A 115 8.13 -31.33 15.81
CA CYS A 115 8.27 -30.24 16.79
C CYS A 115 7.23 -29.13 16.62
N GLY A 116 6.30 -29.22 15.65
CA GLY A 116 5.28 -28.20 15.38
C GLY A 116 5.82 -26.85 14.84
N ASN A 117 7.10 -26.78 14.51
CA ASN A 117 7.66 -25.52 13.99
C ASN A 117 7.34 -25.34 12.50
N SER A 118 6.99 -24.12 12.12
CA SER A 118 6.68 -23.75 10.74
C SER A 118 7.97 -23.68 9.92
N CYS A 119 8.03 -24.44 8.83
CA CYS A 119 9.17 -24.57 7.95
C CYS A 119 8.89 -23.99 6.57
N PRO A 120 9.89 -23.41 5.87
CA PRO A 120 9.71 -22.93 4.51
C PRO A 120 9.25 -24.04 3.55
N PRO A 121 8.41 -23.71 2.53
CA PRO A 121 7.81 -24.72 1.64
C PRO A 121 8.82 -25.53 0.82
N HIS A 122 10.03 -25.02 0.68
CA HIS A 122 11.08 -25.68 -0.09
C HIS A 122 12.08 -26.49 0.77
N SER A 123 11.92 -26.48 2.09
CA SER A 123 12.78 -27.25 2.97
C SER A 123 12.43 -28.75 2.94
N ASN A 124 13.46 -29.60 2.86
CA ASN A 124 13.31 -31.04 2.94
C ASN A 124 13.45 -31.56 4.40
N TYR A 125 14.03 -30.75 5.27
CA TYR A 125 14.26 -31.04 6.67
C TYR A 125 13.91 -29.85 7.55
N CYS A 126 13.43 -30.12 8.74
CA CYS A 126 13.14 -29.08 9.73
C CYS A 126 14.45 -28.48 10.25
N SER A 127 14.57 -27.15 10.26
CA SER A 127 15.74 -26.43 10.76
C SER A 127 15.93 -26.56 12.28
N THR A 128 14.88 -26.94 13.01
CA THR A 128 14.88 -27.00 14.47
C THR A 128 15.16 -28.41 14.99
N CYS A 129 14.49 -29.44 14.44
CA CYS A 129 14.60 -30.82 14.95
C CYS A 129 15.23 -31.81 13.96
N GLY A 130 15.53 -31.39 12.72
CA GLY A 130 16.13 -32.25 11.70
C GLY A 130 15.17 -33.27 11.07
N ALA A 131 13.90 -33.31 11.48
CA ALA A 131 12.91 -34.23 10.93
C ALA A 131 12.65 -33.98 9.43
N ARG A 132 12.49 -35.06 8.67
CA ARG A 132 12.19 -34.98 7.24
C ARG A 132 10.75 -34.48 7.02
N LEU A 133 10.61 -33.43 6.24
CA LEU A 133 9.32 -32.83 5.92
C LEU A 133 8.69 -33.53 4.71
N ASN A 134 7.45 -33.97 4.86
CA ASN A 134 6.74 -34.64 3.77
C ASN A 134 5.92 -33.61 2.96
N LYS A 135 6.39 -33.29 1.75
CA LYS A 135 5.72 -32.34 0.83
C LYS A 135 4.34 -32.79 0.35
N ARG A 136 3.96 -34.05 0.56
CA ARG A 136 2.66 -34.57 0.11
C ARG A 136 1.49 -34.25 1.03
N ALA A 137 1.74 -33.82 2.28
CA ALA A 137 0.70 -33.47 3.22
C ALA A 137 0.14 -32.02 3.08
N ALA A 138 0.82 -31.16 2.32
CA ALA A 138 0.43 -29.77 2.13
C ALA A 138 -0.39 -29.50 0.84
N ALA A 139 -0.81 -30.56 0.15
CA ALA A 139 -1.55 -30.46 -1.14
C ALA A 139 -3.05 -30.80 -1.00
N HIS A 140 -3.62 -30.69 0.22
CA HIS A 140 -5.05 -30.85 0.45
C HIS A 140 -5.67 -29.61 1.04
#